data_a83692ee2687d6006f1b19f8cea55cae
#
_entry.id   a83692ee2687d6006f1b19f8cea55cae
#
_cell.length_a   1.000
_cell.length_b   1.000
_cell.length_c   1.000
_cell.angle_alpha   90.00
_cell.angle_beta   90.00
_cell.angle_gamma   90.00
#
_symmetry.space_group_name_H-M   'P 1'
#
loop_
_entity.id
_entity.type
_entity.pdbx_description
1 polymer ?
#
loop_
_entity_poly.entity_id
_entity_poly.type
_entity_poly.pdbx_seq_one_letter_code
_entity_poly.pdbx_strand_id
1 'polypeptide(L)'
;MAIKESKPTMPYWHVYVDEDGISRQERFELSAFELKGISPKVEPQWNDKMEPSKAGVTFTVLPLGWVGEWHENPKPQWIAILTGRWFVETMDGMRVEMGPGELMMGEDQGTRGSKGHRSGTVGDQPCTMIVTALDVTPTVGQPGRFK
;
A
#
# COMPACT_ATOMS: atom_id res chain seq x y z
N MET A 1 25.80 -20.58 10.61
CA MET A 1 26.35 -19.22 10.41
C MET A 1 25.39 -18.20 10.99
N ALA A 2 25.87 -17.29 11.80
CA ALA A 2 25.03 -16.26 12.37
C ALA A 2 24.66 -15.21 11.31
N ILE A 3 23.38 -14.83 11.26
CA ILE A 3 22.91 -13.75 10.41
C ILE A 3 23.36 -12.44 11.08
N LYS A 4 24.22 -11.69 10.40
CA LYS A 4 24.74 -10.42 10.91
C LYS A 4 24.19 -9.22 10.16
N GLU A 5 22.99 -9.33 9.66
CA GLU A 5 22.35 -8.25 8.94
C GLU A 5 21.75 -7.24 9.90
N SER A 6 21.86 -5.97 9.56
CA SER A 6 21.14 -4.93 10.28
C SER A 6 19.64 -5.06 10.00
N LYS A 7 18.85 -4.53 10.94
CA LYS A 7 17.39 -4.53 10.82
C LYS A 7 16.95 -3.89 9.49
N PRO A 8 16.17 -4.60 8.66
CA PRO A 8 15.76 -4.08 7.37
C PRO A 8 14.63 -3.05 7.49
N THR A 9 14.41 -2.33 6.42
CA THR A 9 13.22 -1.52 6.20
C THR A 9 12.62 -1.87 4.84
N MET A 10 11.33 -1.58 4.67
CA MET A 10 10.65 -1.82 3.40
C MET A 10 9.82 -0.59 3.04
N PRO A 11 10.12 0.07 1.90
CA PRO A 11 9.40 1.28 1.53
C PRO A 11 7.98 0.99 1.05
N TYR A 12 7.09 1.93 1.30
CA TYR A 12 5.73 1.91 0.76
C TYR A 12 5.22 3.34 0.60
N TRP A 13 4.24 3.51 -0.27
CA TRP A 13 3.50 4.76 -0.42
C TRP A 13 2.23 4.69 0.40
N HIS A 14 1.97 5.70 1.21
CA HIS A 14 0.76 5.81 2.01
C HIS A 14 -0.13 6.89 1.41
N VAL A 15 -1.27 6.50 0.89
CA VAL A 15 -2.34 7.40 0.45
C VAL A 15 -3.28 7.58 1.62
N TYR A 16 -3.43 8.80 2.10
CA TYR A 16 -4.20 9.11 3.29
C TYR A 16 -4.99 10.41 3.10
N VAL A 17 -5.84 10.75 4.07
CA VAL A 17 -6.63 11.97 4.08
C VAL A 17 -6.09 12.91 5.15
N ASP A 18 -5.83 14.16 4.78
CA ASP A 18 -5.40 15.16 5.74
C ASP A 18 -6.59 15.75 6.51
N GLU A 19 -6.33 16.67 7.44
CA GLU A 19 -7.36 17.30 8.27
C GLU A 19 -8.35 18.16 7.47
N ASP A 20 -8.00 18.58 6.27
CA ASP A 20 -8.88 19.35 5.38
C ASP A 20 -9.70 18.46 4.43
N GLY A 21 -9.59 17.14 4.55
CA GLY A 21 -10.30 16.20 3.69
C GLY A 21 -9.66 16.03 2.31
N ILE A 22 -8.38 16.37 2.18
CA ILE A 22 -7.63 16.27 0.93
C ILE A 22 -6.79 15.00 0.96
N SER A 23 -6.89 14.19 -0.07
CA SER A 23 -6.03 13.01 -0.19
C SER A 23 -4.61 13.43 -0.52
N ARG A 24 -3.65 12.81 0.16
CA ARG A 24 -2.22 13.02 0.01
C ARG A 24 -1.51 11.69 -0.05
N GLN A 25 -0.28 11.69 -0.54
CA GLN A 25 0.53 10.47 -0.50
C GLN A 25 1.97 10.83 -0.13
N GLU A 26 2.55 10.00 0.72
CA GLU A 26 3.91 10.14 1.19
C GLU A 26 4.58 8.78 1.24
N ARG A 27 5.89 8.78 1.03
CA ARG A 27 6.70 7.56 1.12
C ARG A 27 7.17 7.36 2.54
N PHE A 28 6.86 6.21 3.09
CA PHE A 28 7.30 5.77 4.41
C PHE A 28 8.03 4.44 4.31
N GLU A 29 8.55 3.97 5.41
CA GLU A 29 9.19 2.66 5.49
C GLU A 29 8.60 1.84 6.64
N LEU A 30 8.24 0.59 6.33
CA LEU A 30 8.01 -0.39 7.37
C LEU A 30 9.34 -0.63 8.08
N SER A 31 9.37 -0.51 9.39
CA SER A 31 10.62 -0.56 10.16
C SER A 31 10.52 -1.34 11.47
N ALA A 32 9.35 -1.93 11.75
CA ALA A 32 9.13 -2.70 12.96
C ALA A 32 9.46 -4.19 12.77
N PHE A 33 10.47 -4.48 11.95
CA PHE A 33 10.89 -5.86 11.71
C PHE A 33 11.53 -6.49 12.95
N GLU A 34 11.16 -7.72 13.23
CA GLU A 34 11.75 -8.53 14.30
C GLU A 34 12.28 -9.83 13.69
N LEU A 35 13.47 -10.21 14.11
CA LEU A 35 14.09 -11.47 13.66
C LEU A 35 13.55 -12.62 14.51
N LYS A 36 12.67 -13.42 13.96
CA LYS A 36 12.03 -14.55 14.65
C LYS A 36 11.82 -15.72 13.70
N GLY A 37 11.85 -16.93 14.24
CA GLY A 37 11.37 -18.11 13.54
C GLY A 37 9.83 -18.11 13.52
N ILE A 38 9.24 -18.45 12.39
CA ILE A 38 7.79 -18.59 12.26
C ILE A 38 7.30 -19.98 12.68
N SER A 39 8.20 -20.92 12.82
CA SER A 39 7.96 -22.25 13.35
C SER A 39 9.27 -22.85 13.85
N PRO A 40 9.23 -23.94 14.68
CA PRO A 40 10.44 -24.56 15.20
C PRO A 40 11.41 -25.11 14.14
N LYS A 41 10.94 -25.33 12.93
CA LYS A 41 11.72 -25.92 11.83
C LYS A 41 12.23 -24.90 10.83
N VAL A 42 11.95 -23.62 11.03
CA VAL A 42 12.30 -22.56 10.08
C VAL A 42 13.30 -21.63 10.73
N GLU A 43 14.40 -21.38 10.03
CA GLU A 43 15.40 -20.42 10.48
C GLU A 43 14.75 -19.04 10.72
N PRO A 44 15.26 -18.27 11.66
CA PRO A 44 14.73 -16.92 11.93
C PRO A 44 14.74 -16.07 10.66
N GLN A 45 13.68 -15.28 10.51
CA GLN A 45 13.52 -14.33 9.41
C GLN A 45 12.99 -13.01 9.96
N TRP A 46 13.19 -11.96 9.21
CA TRP A 46 12.71 -10.63 9.57
C TRP A 46 11.24 -10.47 9.19
N ASN A 47 10.40 -10.14 10.17
CA ASN A 47 8.96 -9.93 9.96
C ASN A 47 8.50 -8.65 10.64
N ASP A 48 7.77 -7.84 9.89
CA ASP A 48 6.99 -6.72 10.42
C ASP A 48 5.52 -7.14 10.31
N LYS A 49 4.93 -7.51 11.42
CA LYS A 49 3.60 -8.11 11.47
C LYS A 49 2.56 -7.09 11.90
N MET A 50 1.57 -6.88 11.06
CA MET A 50 0.44 -6.02 11.39
C MET A 50 -0.50 -6.69 12.40
N GLU A 51 -1.30 -5.87 13.10
CA GLU A 51 -2.38 -6.39 13.93
C GLU A 51 -3.31 -7.27 13.09
N PRO A 52 -3.75 -8.43 13.64
CA PRO A 52 -4.65 -9.31 12.91
C PRO A 52 -5.96 -8.62 12.56
N SER A 53 -6.45 -8.89 11.36
CA SER A 53 -7.69 -8.35 10.83
C SER A 53 -8.28 -9.35 9.85
N LYS A 54 -9.60 -9.30 9.66
CA LYS A 54 -10.18 -9.94 8.49
C LYS A 54 -9.67 -9.23 7.25
N ALA A 55 -9.40 -9.98 6.21
CA ALA A 55 -8.87 -9.46 4.97
C ALA A 55 -9.54 -10.12 3.77
N GLY A 56 -9.80 -9.32 2.74
CA GLY A 56 -10.22 -9.82 1.44
C GLY A 56 -9.09 -9.65 0.44
N VAL A 57 -8.74 -10.71 -0.27
CA VAL A 57 -7.66 -10.68 -1.26
C VAL A 57 -8.24 -10.71 -2.66
N THR A 58 -7.82 -9.74 -3.49
CA THR A 58 -8.23 -9.65 -4.90
C THR A 58 -6.99 -9.59 -5.77
N PHE A 59 -6.97 -10.41 -6.81
CA PHE A 59 -5.96 -10.33 -7.86
C PHE A 59 -6.52 -9.48 -8.98
N THR A 60 -5.86 -8.37 -9.29
CA THR A 60 -6.37 -7.37 -10.22
C THR A 60 -5.46 -7.21 -11.41
N VAL A 61 -6.07 -7.12 -12.58
CA VAL A 61 -5.38 -6.75 -13.83
C VAL A 61 -6.00 -5.45 -14.33
N LEU A 62 -5.20 -4.40 -14.39
CA LEU A 62 -5.58 -3.17 -15.06
C LEU A 62 -5.15 -3.28 -16.53
N PRO A 63 -6.10 -3.28 -17.47
CA PRO A 63 -5.75 -3.40 -18.88
C PRO A 63 -4.83 -2.27 -19.37
N LEU A 64 -4.13 -2.52 -20.44
CA LEU A 64 -3.35 -1.49 -21.11
C LEU A 64 -4.25 -0.28 -21.42
N GLY A 65 -3.78 0.91 -21.06
CA GLY A 65 -4.51 2.15 -21.30
C GLY A 65 -5.68 2.41 -20.35
N TRP A 66 -5.88 1.56 -19.33
CA TRP A 66 -6.95 1.77 -18.34
C TRP A 66 -6.66 3.00 -17.48
N VAL A 67 -7.65 3.88 -17.35
CA VAL A 67 -7.61 5.01 -16.43
C VAL A 67 -8.95 5.06 -15.71
N GLY A 68 -8.90 5.02 -14.38
CA GLY A 68 -10.10 5.07 -13.55
C GLY A 68 -10.56 6.51 -13.29
N GLU A 69 -11.82 6.64 -12.93
CA GLU A 69 -12.36 7.90 -12.41
C GLU A 69 -11.83 8.15 -11.00
N TRP A 70 -11.91 9.39 -10.52
CA TRP A 70 -11.63 9.71 -9.14
C TRP A 70 -12.54 8.90 -8.21
N HIS A 71 -11.96 8.22 -7.23
CA HIS A 71 -12.70 7.40 -6.26
C HIS A 71 -11.85 7.13 -5.04
N GLU A 72 -12.49 6.84 -3.93
CA GLU A 72 -11.80 6.40 -2.71
C GLU A 72 -11.55 4.89 -2.77
N ASN A 73 -10.51 4.43 -2.08
CA ASN A 73 -10.40 2.99 -1.79
C ASN A 73 -11.62 2.61 -0.93
N PRO A 74 -12.34 1.53 -1.25
CA PRO A 74 -13.55 1.17 -0.50
C PRO A 74 -13.28 0.79 0.95
N LYS A 75 -12.09 0.28 1.22
CA LYS A 75 -11.56 -0.04 2.56
C LYS A 75 -10.08 0.27 2.60
N PRO A 76 -9.49 0.42 3.79
CA PRO A 76 -8.03 0.44 3.87
C PRO A 76 -7.47 -0.83 3.23
N GLN A 77 -6.49 -0.68 2.35
CA GLN A 77 -5.98 -1.84 1.61
C GLN A 77 -4.54 -1.70 1.21
N TRP A 78 -3.82 -2.82 1.30
CA TRP A 78 -2.49 -2.96 0.72
C TRP A 78 -2.61 -3.31 -0.75
N ILE A 79 -1.79 -2.66 -1.56
CA ILE A 79 -1.66 -2.97 -2.98
C ILE A 79 -0.20 -3.26 -3.26
N ALA A 80 0.07 -4.46 -3.79
CA ALA A 80 1.40 -4.86 -4.21
C ALA A 80 1.43 -5.03 -5.73
N ILE A 81 2.31 -4.29 -6.40
CA ILE A 81 2.45 -4.36 -7.85
C ILE A 81 3.28 -5.60 -8.21
N LEU A 82 2.76 -6.44 -9.09
CA LEU A 82 3.42 -7.66 -9.55
C LEU A 82 4.11 -7.46 -10.89
N THR A 83 3.39 -6.96 -11.89
CA THR A 83 3.93 -6.67 -13.23
C THR A 83 3.33 -5.39 -13.76
N GLY A 84 4.02 -4.77 -14.72
CA GLY A 84 3.56 -3.51 -15.28
C GLY A 84 3.80 -2.33 -14.35
N ARG A 85 3.20 -1.20 -14.70
CA ARG A 85 3.31 0.05 -13.92
C ARG A 85 1.96 0.74 -13.89
N TRP A 86 1.69 1.47 -12.82
CA TRP A 86 0.53 2.34 -12.69
C TRP A 86 0.89 3.66 -12.05
N PHE A 87 0.02 4.65 -12.17
CA PHE A 87 0.15 5.89 -11.43
C PHE A 87 -1.00 6.03 -10.43
N VAL A 88 -0.74 6.76 -9.36
CA VAL A 88 -1.76 7.22 -8.41
C VAL A 88 -1.61 8.73 -8.29
N GLU A 89 -2.72 9.44 -8.49
CA GLU A 89 -2.80 10.89 -8.34
C GLU A 89 -3.73 11.23 -7.18
N THR A 90 -3.24 12.03 -6.26
CA THR A 90 -4.01 12.47 -5.09
C THR A 90 -4.53 13.89 -5.28
N MET A 91 -5.49 14.30 -4.42
CA MET A 91 -6.19 15.59 -4.56
C MET A 91 -5.26 16.80 -4.42
N ASP A 92 -4.11 16.62 -3.77
CA ASP A 92 -3.09 17.67 -3.65
C ASP A 92 -2.29 17.89 -4.94
N GLY A 93 -2.59 17.14 -6.01
CA GLY A 93 -1.92 17.25 -7.29
C GLY A 93 -0.67 16.39 -7.42
N MET A 94 -0.31 15.61 -6.40
CA MET A 94 0.83 14.72 -6.46
C MET A 94 0.50 13.48 -7.30
N ARG A 95 1.42 13.12 -8.19
CA ARG A 95 1.31 11.91 -9.00
C ARG A 95 2.53 11.03 -8.75
N VAL A 96 2.30 9.78 -8.38
CA VAL A 96 3.34 8.79 -8.14
C VAL A 96 3.15 7.61 -9.07
N GLU A 97 4.23 7.19 -9.72
CA GLU A 97 4.24 5.97 -10.54
C GLU A 97 4.89 4.84 -9.75
N MET A 98 4.28 3.67 -9.78
CA MET A 98 4.74 2.49 -9.07
C MET A 98 4.85 1.31 -10.02
N GLY A 99 5.89 0.52 -9.85
CA GLY A 99 6.15 -0.69 -10.63
C GLY A 99 6.34 -1.93 -9.78
N PRO A 100 6.81 -3.03 -10.38
CA PRO A 100 6.95 -4.32 -9.68
C PRO A 100 7.73 -4.21 -8.39
N GLY A 101 7.20 -4.81 -7.33
CA GLY A 101 7.82 -4.81 -6.00
C GLY A 101 7.48 -3.59 -5.14
N GLU A 102 6.80 -2.60 -5.67
CA GLU A 102 6.39 -1.42 -4.89
C GLU A 102 5.04 -1.65 -4.23
N LEU A 103 4.87 -1.04 -3.05
CA LEU A 103 3.70 -1.20 -2.20
C LEU A 103 2.99 0.13 -1.99
N MET A 104 1.67 0.07 -1.86
CA MET A 104 0.84 1.20 -1.47
C MET A 104 -0.12 0.78 -0.36
N MET A 105 -0.26 1.61 0.68
CA MET A 105 -1.37 1.54 1.62
C MET A 105 -2.40 2.60 1.22
N GLY A 106 -3.55 2.15 0.75
CA GLY A 106 -4.65 3.03 0.34
C GLY A 106 -5.61 3.28 1.49
N GLU A 107 -5.53 4.45 2.10
CA GLU A 107 -6.32 4.83 3.27
C GLU A 107 -7.00 6.18 3.06
N ASP A 108 -7.56 6.40 1.88
CA ASP A 108 -8.18 7.67 1.50
C ASP A 108 -9.70 7.71 1.68
N GLN A 109 -10.23 6.98 2.64
CA GLN A 109 -11.65 7.06 3.00
C GLN A 109 -11.93 8.39 3.70
N GLY A 110 -13.05 9.03 3.36
CA GLY A 110 -13.48 10.27 4.01
C GLY A 110 -12.91 11.54 3.40
N THR A 111 -12.54 11.53 2.14
CA THR A 111 -12.11 12.75 1.44
C THR A 111 -13.29 13.69 1.17
N ARG A 112 -12.98 14.97 0.99
CA ARG A 112 -13.96 15.99 0.63
C ARG A 112 -14.65 15.62 -0.69
N GLY A 113 -15.98 15.56 -0.67
CA GLY A 113 -16.78 15.16 -1.81
C GLY A 113 -16.60 13.70 -2.22
N SER A 114 -16.02 12.86 -1.35
CA SER A 114 -15.70 11.45 -1.61
C SER A 114 -14.85 11.27 -2.88
N LYS A 115 -13.98 12.23 -3.14
CA LYS A 115 -13.19 12.26 -4.37
C LYS A 115 -12.09 11.20 -4.41
N GLY A 116 -11.36 11.02 -3.32
CA GLY A 116 -10.32 10.01 -3.23
C GLY A 116 -9.12 10.30 -4.10
N HIS A 117 -8.78 9.38 -4.95
CA HIS A 117 -7.62 9.42 -5.85
C HIS A 117 -8.02 9.00 -7.26
N ARG A 118 -7.12 9.20 -8.20
CA ARG A 118 -7.25 8.68 -9.55
C ARG A 118 -6.03 7.81 -9.87
N SER A 119 -6.24 6.74 -10.62
CA SER A 119 -5.15 5.86 -11.01
C SER A 119 -5.32 5.34 -12.43
N GLY A 120 -4.25 4.84 -12.99
CA GLY A 120 -4.28 4.28 -14.34
C GLY A 120 -2.98 3.57 -14.69
N THR A 121 -3.04 2.77 -15.74
CA THR A 121 -1.87 2.05 -16.27
C THR A 121 -0.88 3.02 -16.91
N VAL A 122 0.40 2.72 -16.76
CA VAL A 122 1.49 3.48 -17.38
C VAL A 122 2.30 2.52 -18.25
N GLY A 123 2.65 2.98 -19.43
CA GLY A 123 3.48 2.19 -20.33
C GLY A 123 2.67 1.36 -21.29
N ASP A 124 3.27 0.31 -21.82
CA ASP A 124 2.79 -0.47 -22.95
C ASP A 124 2.35 -1.89 -22.60
N GLN A 125 2.11 -2.15 -21.31
CA GLN A 125 1.62 -3.45 -20.84
C GLN A 125 0.61 -3.28 -19.71
N PRO A 126 -0.25 -4.29 -19.47
CA PRO A 126 -1.17 -4.27 -18.33
C PRO A 126 -0.42 -4.22 -17.01
N CYS A 127 -1.07 -3.69 -15.98
CA CYS A 127 -0.54 -3.70 -14.62
C CYS A 127 -1.28 -4.76 -13.79
N THR A 128 -0.54 -5.69 -13.21
CA THR A 128 -1.13 -6.70 -12.34
C THR A 128 -0.75 -6.44 -10.89
N MET A 129 -1.66 -6.70 -9.97
CA MET A 129 -1.46 -6.40 -8.56
C MET A 129 -2.25 -7.33 -7.66
N ILE A 130 -1.80 -7.46 -6.41
CA ILE A 130 -2.55 -8.08 -5.33
C ILE A 130 -3.09 -6.94 -4.46
N VAL A 131 -4.39 -6.97 -4.20
CA VAL A 131 -5.07 -6.02 -3.32
C VAL A 131 -5.55 -6.78 -2.09
N THR A 132 -5.12 -6.35 -0.91
CA THR A 132 -5.54 -6.93 0.37
C THR A 132 -6.32 -5.88 1.15
N ALA A 133 -7.65 -6.00 1.14
CA ALA A 133 -8.55 -5.09 1.84
C ALA A 133 -8.68 -5.51 3.31
N LEU A 134 -8.66 -4.52 4.22
CA LEU A 134 -8.74 -4.74 5.66
C LEU A 134 -10.08 -4.27 6.21
N ASP A 135 -10.60 -4.96 7.23
CA ASP A 135 -11.86 -4.57 7.89
C ASP A 135 -11.65 -3.52 8.99
N VAL A 136 -10.41 -3.14 9.26
CA VAL A 136 -10.06 -2.17 10.30
C VAL A 136 -9.15 -1.10 9.73
N THR A 137 -9.15 0.07 10.36
CA THR A 137 -8.15 1.11 10.05
C THR A 137 -6.82 0.69 10.66
N PRO A 138 -5.78 0.43 9.86
CA PRO A 138 -4.54 -0.13 10.38
C PRO A 138 -3.62 0.88 11.07
N THR A 139 -3.83 2.17 10.83
CA THR A 139 -2.98 3.22 11.42
C THR A 139 -3.61 3.83 12.67
N VAL A 140 -2.80 4.55 13.45
CA VAL A 140 -3.24 5.23 14.67
C VAL A 140 -3.79 6.64 14.38
N GLY A 141 -4.31 6.88 13.20
CA GLY A 141 -4.81 8.19 12.79
C GLY A 141 -3.71 9.15 12.36
N GLN A 142 -2.51 8.65 12.12
CA GLN A 142 -1.38 9.42 11.61
C GLN A 142 -0.75 8.69 10.42
N PRO A 143 -0.38 9.42 9.35
CA PRO A 143 0.28 8.79 8.20
C PRO A 143 1.54 8.05 8.61
N GLY A 144 1.73 6.86 8.03
CA GLY A 144 2.92 6.06 8.27
C GLY A 144 3.03 5.40 9.64
N ARG A 145 2.00 5.47 10.48
CA ARG A 145 2.02 4.90 11.84
C ARG A 145 0.96 3.82 12.01
N PHE A 146 1.42 2.59 12.03
CA PHE A 146 0.55 1.44 12.26
C PHE A 146 0.32 1.18 13.76
N LYS A 147 -0.84 0.57 14.04
CA LYS A 147 -1.19 0.12 15.39
C LYS A 147 -0.26 -0.97 15.87
#